data_0c3a31d75708172abb41c4cf22742bab
#
_entry.id   0c3a31d75708172abb41c4cf22742bab
#
_cell.length_a   1.000
_cell.length_b   1.000
_cell.length_c   1.000
_cell.angle_alpha   90.00
_cell.angle_beta   90.00
_cell.angle_gamma   90.00
#
_symmetry.space_group_name_H-M   'P 1'
#
loop_
_entity.id
_entity.type
_entity.pdbx_description
1 polymer ?
#
loop_
_entity_poly.entity_id
_entity_poly.type
_entity_poly.pdbx_seq_one_letter_code
_entity_poly.pdbx_strand_id
1 'polypeptide(L)'
;MTELKNMIISLAQADGTPGLEAEVSERIKEWLPEGMTAVTDRTGNVVAALEGTGKTYLLDAHMDRIGMIVTAIEDGGFLRVAKCGGMDARVLAAQDVVIYGKEAVYGVIISTPPHLLTPDDAGKAKDFDDMLVDTGLNKEEAEKVISVGDRITVTTPVSELLNNRISCPALDDRAGCAVIIRAAQLIAEKENHPAVKLLFSGQEETGGTGATNGSFLIDADECISVDVSFADAPDMPSKKCGKLDKGPMIGFSPVLRYEISRKLEAVAKEKNIPYQLELMSDSTGTNADHIALSRGGIRTGLVSIPLRNMHTGVEVVSVADVENCAKLIAEYILGGGTDA
;
A
#
# COMPACT_ATOMS: atom_id res chain seq x y z
N MET A 1 -10.71 17.73 0.46
CA MET A 1 -10.13 17.23 -0.82
C MET A 1 -8.69 17.67 -1.05
N THR A 2 -8.31 18.96 -0.92
CA THR A 2 -6.91 19.39 -1.10
C THR A 2 -6.00 18.82 -0.03
N GLU A 3 -6.41 18.80 1.21
CA GLU A 3 -5.66 18.24 2.33
C GLU A 3 -5.44 16.73 2.18
N LEU A 4 -6.49 15.96 1.87
CA LEU A 4 -6.38 14.52 1.60
C LEU A 4 -5.44 14.23 0.42
N LYS A 5 -5.52 15.01 -0.66
CA LYS A 5 -4.60 14.87 -1.78
C LYS A 5 -3.15 15.08 -1.34
N ASN A 6 -2.88 16.11 -0.54
CA ASN A 6 -1.54 16.38 -0.01
C ASN A 6 -1.06 15.27 0.91
N MET A 7 -1.94 14.69 1.72
CA MET A 7 -1.65 13.52 2.56
C MET A 7 -1.22 12.32 1.70
N ILE A 8 -2.01 11.95 0.69
CA ILE A 8 -1.69 10.84 -0.23
C ILE A 8 -0.31 11.06 -0.87
N ILE A 9 -0.07 12.25 -1.41
CA ILE A 9 1.22 12.60 -2.05
C ILE A 9 2.37 12.51 -1.05
N SER A 10 2.20 13.08 0.15
CA SER A 10 3.22 13.06 1.21
C SER A 10 3.58 11.63 1.62
N LEU A 11 2.58 10.77 1.80
CA LEU A 11 2.81 9.36 2.14
C LEU A 11 3.45 8.58 0.98
N ALA A 12 2.99 8.78 -0.25
CA ALA A 12 3.52 8.08 -1.42
C ALA A 12 4.98 8.45 -1.76
N GLN A 13 5.42 9.65 -1.39
CA GLN A 13 6.79 10.11 -1.61
C GLN A 13 7.78 9.65 -0.54
N ALA A 14 7.30 9.21 0.62
CA ALA A 14 8.19 8.71 1.68
C ALA A 14 8.78 7.34 1.31
N ASP A 15 10.04 7.13 1.66
CA ASP A 15 10.70 5.84 1.49
C ASP A 15 10.12 4.79 2.44
N GLY A 16 10.18 3.53 2.02
CA GLY A 16 9.61 2.45 2.83
C GLY A 16 9.42 1.17 2.03
N THR A 17 10.53 0.54 1.64
CA THR A 17 10.52 -0.85 1.14
C THR A 17 10.45 -1.82 2.32
N PRO A 18 10.03 -3.10 2.11
CA PRO A 18 9.94 -4.08 3.19
C PRO A 18 11.21 -4.15 4.06
N GLY A 19 11.04 -3.90 5.36
CA GLY A 19 12.10 -3.86 6.36
C GLY A 19 12.87 -2.55 6.46
N LEU A 20 12.45 -1.50 5.73
CA LEU A 20 13.02 -0.14 5.80
C LEU A 20 11.90 0.93 5.78
N GLU A 21 10.89 0.77 6.62
CA GLU A 21 9.69 1.62 6.63
C GLU A 21 9.82 2.84 7.57
N ALA A 22 11.02 3.14 8.08
CA ALA A 22 11.20 4.17 9.11
C ALA A 22 10.74 5.57 8.65
N GLU A 23 11.05 5.99 7.42
CA GLU A 23 10.66 7.31 6.94
C GLU A 23 9.15 7.44 6.81
N VAL A 24 8.49 6.46 6.17
CA VAL A 24 7.04 6.50 6.06
C VAL A 24 6.35 6.39 7.42
N SER A 25 6.92 5.65 8.38
CA SER A 25 6.43 5.59 9.75
C SER A 25 6.35 6.98 10.38
N GLU A 26 7.40 7.79 10.24
CA GLU A 26 7.39 9.16 10.75
C GLU A 26 6.41 10.05 9.98
N ARG A 27 6.34 9.89 8.65
CA ARG A 27 5.40 10.63 7.82
C ARG A 27 3.93 10.33 8.17
N ILE A 28 3.60 9.08 8.49
CA ILE A 28 2.27 8.67 8.95
C ILE A 28 1.90 9.41 10.24
N LYS A 29 2.82 9.46 11.21
CA LYS A 29 2.58 10.10 12.52
C LYS A 29 2.25 11.59 12.40
N GLU A 30 2.81 12.29 11.39
CA GLU A 30 2.52 13.70 11.11
C GLU A 30 1.05 13.97 10.72
N TRP A 31 0.36 12.97 10.14
CA TRP A 31 -1.01 13.11 9.64
C TRP A 31 -2.08 12.58 10.60
N LEU A 32 -1.69 11.94 11.70
CA LEU A 32 -2.66 11.42 12.68
C LEU A 32 -3.48 12.54 13.30
N PRO A 33 -4.76 12.28 13.63
CA PRO A 33 -5.58 13.24 14.38
C PRO A 33 -4.92 13.67 15.68
N GLU A 34 -5.15 14.91 16.09
CA GLU A 34 -4.71 15.40 17.38
C GLU A 34 -5.28 14.54 18.53
N GLY A 35 -4.45 14.22 19.51
CA GLY A 35 -4.81 13.38 20.64
C GLY A 35 -4.63 11.87 20.43
N MET A 36 -4.34 11.39 19.22
CA MET A 36 -3.94 10.00 19.02
C MET A 36 -2.52 9.75 19.51
N THR A 37 -2.34 8.64 20.21
CA THR A 37 -0.99 8.15 20.56
C THR A 37 -0.53 7.13 19.53
N ALA A 38 0.70 7.27 19.05
CA ALA A 38 1.29 6.35 18.09
C ALA A 38 2.59 5.76 18.63
N VAL A 39 2.78 4.47 18.43
CA VAL A 39 4.00 3.75 18.79
C VAL A 39 4.47 2.91 17.60
N THR A 40 5.79 2.80 17.46
CA THR A 40 6.38 1.82 16.53
C THR A 40 6.68 0.54 17.30
N ASP A 41 6.15 -0.60 16.85
CA ASP A 41 6.37 -1.88 17.48
C ASP A 41 7.75 -2.49 17.13
N ARG A 42 8.04 -3.70 17.63
CA ARG A 42 9.32 -4.38 17.42
C ARG A 42 9.55 -4.85 15.98
N THR A 43 8.50 -4.94 15.19
CA THR A 43 8.53 -5.36 13.79
C THR A 43 8.50 -4.20 12.81
N GLY A 44 8.46 -2.97 13.34
CA GLY A 44 8.46 -1.74 12.55
C GLY A 44 7.07 -1.20 12.23
N ASN A 45 5.98 -1.89 12.61
CA ASN A 45 4.62 -1.37 12.40
C ASN A 45 4.39 -0.10 13.21
N VAL A 46 3.57 0.80 12.68
CA VAL A 46 3.01 1.90 13.46
C VAL A 46 1.63 1.50 13.95
N VAL A 47 1.44 1.55 15.27
CA VAL A 47 0.13 1.35 15.91
C VAL A 47 -0.31 2.66 16.53
N ALA A 48 -1.47 3.16 16.11
CA ALA A 48 -2.05 4.38 16.67
C ALA A 48 -3.41 4.09 17.30
N ALA A 49 -3.75 4.81 18.37
CA ALA A 49 -4.96 4.59 19.14
C ALA A 49 -5.78 5.87 19.28
N LEU A 50 -7.04 5.79 18.91
CA LEU A 50 -8.10 6.72 19.26
C LEU A 50 -8.96 6.05 20.33
N GLU A 51 -8.84 6.53 21.56
CA GLU A 51 -9.60 5.97 22.69
C GLU A 51 -11.09 6.29 22.55
N GLY A 52 -11.95 5.36 22.93
CA GLY A 52 -13.39 5.48 22.79
C GLY A 52 -14.12 4.52 23.73
N THR A 53 -15.40 4.29 23.50
CA THR A 53 -16.25 3.42 24.35
C THR A 53 -16.90 2.30 23.55
N GLY A 54 -17.17 1.18 24.20
CA GLY A 54 -17.85 0.04 23.57
C GLY A 54 -16.88 -0.86 22.79
N LYS A 55 -17.21 -1.19 21.55
CA LYS A 55 -16.38 -2.05 20.68
C LYS A 55 -15.07 -1.37 20.33
N THR A 56 -14.05 -2.20 20.13
CA THR A 56 -12.76 -1.80 19.57
C THR A 56 -12.66 -2.24 18.11
N TYR A 57 -12.42 -1.29 17.22
CA TYR A 57 -12.22 -1.53 15.81
C TYR A 57 -10.74 -1.43 15.43
N LEU A 58 -10.27 -2.36 14.64
CA LEU A 58 -8.97 -2.30 13.99
C LEU A 58 -9.15 -1.83 12.55
N LEU A 59 -8.41 -0.81 12.15
CA LEU A 59 -8.23 -0.42 10.75
C LEU A 59 -6.79 -0.73 10.37
N ASP A 60 -6.60 -1.48 9.30
CA ASP A 60 -5.28 -1.87 8.81
C ASP A 60 -5.09 -1.40 7.36
N ALA A 61 -3.86 -0.97 7.06
CA ALA A 61 -3.34 -0.68 5.73
C ALA A 61 -1.82 -0.88 5.75
N HIS A 62 -1.24 -1.40 4.66
CA HIS A 62 0.20 -1.57 4.68
C HIS A 62 0.94 -0.30 4.27
N MET A 63 2.11 -0.10 4.87
CA MET A 63 2.92 1.09 4.63
C MET A 63 4.18 0.80 3.81
N ASP A 64 4.54 -0.46 3.59
CA ASP A 64 5.61 -0.79 2.68
C ASP A 64 5.19 -0.67 1.22
N ARG A 65 6.16 -0.69 0.34
CA ARG A 65 6.00 -0.64 -1.11
C ARG A 65 6.99 -1.57 -1.78
N ILE A 66 6.65 -2.06 -2.95
CA ILE A 66 7.58 -2.84 -3.77
C ILE A 66 8.89 -2.09 -4.04
N GLY A 67 9.98 -2.85 -4.18
CA GLY A 67 11.29 -2.31 -4.49
C GLY A 67 12.28 -3.42 -4.87
N MET A 68 13.56 -3.11 -4.76
CA MET A 68 14.65 -4.04 -5.04
C MET A 68 15.67 -4.01 -3.89
N ILE A 69 16.55 -5.00 -3.90
CA ILE A 69 17.67 -5.12 -2.97
C ILE A 69 18.96 -5.35 -3.76
N VAL A 70 20.04 -4.69 -3.36
CA VAL A 70 21.38 -4.90 -3.94
C VAL A 70 21.88 -6.29 -3.55
N THR A 71 22.24 -7.11 -4.53
CA THR A 71 22.78 -8.46 -4.31
C THR A 71 24.27 -8.57 -4.58
N ALA A 72 24.82 -7.73 -5.45
CA ALA A 72 26.26 -7.64 -5.70
C ALA A 72 26.65 -6.28 -6.31
N ILE A 73 27.93 -5.93 -6.19
CA ILE A 73 28.56 -4.80 -6.88
C ILE A 73 29.60 -5.39 -7.82
N GLU A 74 29.37 -5.26 -9.13
CA GLU A 74 30.21 -5.81 -10.18
C GLU A 74 31.49 -5.00 -10.37
N ASP A 75 32.49 -5.57 -11.06
CA ASP A 75 33.79 -4.94 -11.27
C ASP A 75 33.72 -3.58 -11.98
N GLY A 76 32.70 -3.35 -12.82
CA GLY A 76 32.45 -2.05 -13.45
C GLY A 76 31.69 -1.04 -12.57
N GLY A 77 31.32 -1.41 -11.34
CA GLY A 77 30.53 -0.57 -10.43
C GLY A 77 29.03 -0.73 -10.61
N PHE A 78 28.57 -1.56 -11.56
CA PHE A 78 27.16 -1.86 -11.75
C PHE A 78 26.60 -2.69 -10.59
N LEU A 79 25.37 -2.43 -10.19
CA LEU A 79 24.72 -3.15 -9.11
C LEU A 79 23.83 -4.26 -9.67
N ARG A 80 23.99 -5.49 -9.17
CA ARG A 80 22.99 -6.54 -9.33
C ARG A 80 21.90 -6.38 -8.29
N VAL A 81 20.69 -6.73 -8.71
CA VAL A 81 19.49 -6.52 -7.89
C VAL A 81 18.59 -7.74 -7.87
N ALA A 82 17.84 -7.90 -6.79
CA ALA A 82 16.72 -8.82 -6.70
C ALA A 82 15.46 -8.05 -6.29
N LYS A 83 14.29 -8.58 -6.62
CA LYS A 83 13.00 -7.97 -6.30
C LYS A 83 12.66 -8.11 -4.81
N CYS A 84 12.03 -7.07 -4.26
CA CYS A 84 11.31 -7.09 -2.99
C CYS A 84 9.84 -6.79 -3.31
N GLY A 85 8.98 -7.81 -3.21
CA GLY A 85 7.57 -7.71 -3.62
C GLY A 85 7.32 -8.04 -5.10
N GLY A 86 6.14 -7.73 -5.57
CA GLY A 86 5.58 -8.14 -6.85
C GLY A 86 5.99 -7.30 -8.05
N MET A 87 7.27 -7.02 -8.26
CA MET A 87 7.74 -6.19 -9.38
C MET A 87 7.70 -6.91 -10.74
N ASP A 88 7.30 -6.19 -11.77
CA ASP A 88 7.29 -6.66 -13.17
C ASP A 88 8.52 -6.18 -13.92
N ALA A 89 9.36 -7.12 -14.35
CA ALA A 89 10.59 -6.85 -15.11
C ALA A 89 10.37 -6.05 -16.40
N ARG A 90 9.17 -6.16 -17.01
CA ARG A 90 8.84 -5.51 -18.28
C ARG A 90 8.80 -3.98 -18.21
N VAL A 91 8.50 -3.43 -17.01
CA VAL A 91 8.34 -1.98 -16.81
C VAL A 91 9.55 -1.33 -16.16
N LEU A 92 10.63 -2.07 -15.90
CA LEU A 92 11.78 -1.59 -15.14
C LEU A 92 12.92 -1.05 -16.02
N ALA A 93 13.06 -1.55 -17.24
CA ALA A 93 14.13 -1.13 -18.13
C ALA A 93 14.10 0.39 -18.36
N ALA A 94 15.25 1.05 -18.20
CA ALA A 94 15.43 2.50 -18.33
C ALA A 94 14.65 3.36 -17.30
N GLN A 95 14.27 2.77 -16.16
CA GLN A 95 13.71 3.54 -15.05
C GLN A 95 14.82 4.15 -14.19
N ASP A 96 14.55 5.36 -13.70
CA ASP A 96 15.35 6.00 -12.67
C ASP A 96 15.08 5.34 -11.32
N VAL A 97 16.13 5.17 -10.52
CA VAL A 97 16.07 4.56 -9.19
C VAL A 97 16.85 5.35 -8.14
N VAL A 98 16.48 5.13 -6.88
CA VAL A 98 17.27 5.59 -5.73
C VAL A 98 17.70 4.36 -4.93
N ILE A 99 18.99 4.30 -4.60
CA ILE A 99 19.61 3.31 -3.74
C ILE A 99 19.79 3.92 -2.35
N TYR A 100 19.25 3.29 -1.32
CA TYR A 100 19.33 3.75 0.07
C TYR A 100 20.50 3.07 0.78
N GLY A 101 21.71 3.59 0.51
CA GLY A 101 22.95 3.20 1.16
C GLY A 101 23.27 4.09 2.36
N LYS A 102 24.57 4.39 2.57
CA LYS A 102 24.99 5.38 3.60
C LYS A 102 24.42 6.78 3.32
N GLU A 103 24.18 7.06 2.07
CA GLU A 103 23.48 8.23 1.55
C GLU A 103 22.62 7.78 0.36
N ALA A 104 21.65 8.59 -0.05
CA ALA A 104 20.84 8.29 -1.22
C ALA A 104 21.68 8.45 -2.50
N VAL A 105 21.79 7.36 -3.28
CA VAL A 105 22.52 7.34 -4.56
C VAL A 105 21.53 7.16 -5.69
N TYR A 106 21.56 8.03 -6.68
CA TYR A 106 20.72 7.91 -7.87
C TYR A 106 21.35 6.98 -8.91
N GLY A 107 20.52 6.23 -9.60
CA GLY A 107 20.95 5.32 -10.65
C GLY A 107 19.88 5.10 -11.69
N VAL A 108 20.22 4.35 -12.73
CA VAL A 108 19.33 4.00 -13.85
C VAL A 108 19.40 2.49 -14.10
N ILE A 109 18.27 1.85 -14.29
CA ILE A 109 18.22 0.43 -14.70
C ILE A 109 18.63 0.32 -16.16
N ILE A 110 19.67 -0.48 -16.46
CA ILE A 110 20.24 -0.60 -17.79
C ILE A 110 19.25 -1.24 -18.76
N SER A 111 19.09 -0.61 -19.91
CA SER A 111 18.33 -1.13 -21.04
C SER A 111 19.27 -1.48 -22.21
N THR A 112 19.09 -2.66 -22.82
CA THR A 112 19.81 -3.04 -24.03
C THR A 112 19.03 -2.55 -25.25
N PRO A 113 19.63 -1.71 -26.13
CA PRO A 113 18.92 -1.19 -27.30
C PRO A 113 18.54 -2.33 -28.27
N PRO A 114 17.39 -2.24 -28.98
CA PRO A 114 16.86 -3.33 -29.81
C PRO A 114 17.82 -3.86 -30.87
N HIS A 115 18.66 -2.99 -31.44
CA HIS A 115 19.62 -3.38 -32.50
C HIS A 115 20.84 -4.17 -31.99
N LEU A 116 20.99 -4.32 -30.67
CA LEU A 116 22.01 -5.16 -30.03
C LEU A 116 21.41 -6.45 -29.45
N LEU A 117 20.09 -6.63 -29.52
CA LEU A 117 19.43 -7.86 -29.09
C LEU A 117 19.63 -8.97 -30.12
N THR A 118 19.75 -10.20 -29.63
CA THR A 118 19.66 -11.37 -30.49
C THR A 118 18.21 -11.61 -30.92
N PRO A 119 17.94 -12.35 -32.01
CA PRO A 119 16.58 -12.73 -32.41
C PRO A 119 15.81 -13.46 -31.28
N ASP A 120 16.50 -14.21 -30.43
CA ASP A 120 15.93 -14.96 -29.33
C ASP A 120 15.55 -14.05 -28.12
N ASP A 121 16.19 -12.90 -27.98
CA ASP A 121 15.95 -11.94 -26.91
C ASP A 121 14.92 -10.86 -27.33
N ALA A 122 14.66 -10.75 -28.61
CA ALA A 122 13.72 -9.76 -29.14
C ALA A 122 12.31 -9.99 -28.59
N GLY A 123 11.72 -8.97 -27.98
CA GLY A 123 10.38 -9.03 -27.39
C GLY A 123 10.29 -9.69 -26.02
N LYS A 124 11.41 -10.05 -25.39
CA LYS A 124 11.45 -10.54 -24.01
C LYS A 124 11.94 -9.45 -23.05
N ALA A 125 11.35 -9.40 -21.87
CA ALA A 125 11.95 -8.65 -20.76
C ALA A 125 13.19 -9.42 -20.25
N LYS A 126 14.18 -8.68 -19.74
CA LYS A 126 15.29 -9.31 -19.01
C LYS A 126 14.75 -9.93 -17.72
N ASP A 127 15.30 -11.07 -17.34
CA ASP A 127 15.06 -11.62 -16.00
C ASP A 127 15.71 -10.71 -14.94
N PHE A 128 15.19 -10.75 -13.71
CA PHE A 128 15.72 -9.92 -12.62
C PHE A 128 17.21 -10.19 -12.36
N ASP A 129 17.64 -11.44 -12.45
CA ASP A 129 19.03 -11.85 -12.24
C ASP A 129 20.01 -11.23 -13.26
N ASP A 130 19.50 -10.79 -14.40
CA ASP A 130 20.26 -10.13 -15.48
C ASP A 130 20.15 -8.60 -15.44
N MET A 131 19.31 -8.06 -14.52
CA MET A 131 19.19 -6.60 -14.37
C MET A 131 20.39 -6.01 -13.68
N LEU A 132 20.81 -4.87 -14.18
CA LEU A 132 21.89 -4.07 -13.62
C LEU A 132 21.44 -2.63 -13.45
N VAL A 133 21.89 -2.01 -12.38
CA VAL A 133 21.74 -0.57 -12.13
C VAL A 133 23.08 0.12 -12.33
N ASP A 134 23.07 1.19 -13.10
CA ASP A 134 24.20 2.09 -13.32
C ASP A 134 24.04 3.32 -12.44
N THR A 135 25.02 3.58 -11.57
CA THR A 135 25.08 4.77 -10.71
C THR A 135 26.15 5.77 -11.18
N GLY A 136 26.89 5.46 -12.25
CA GLY A 136 28.03 6.22 -12.69
C GLY A 136 29.28 6.09 -11.80
N LEU A 137 29.23 5.33 -10.72
CA LEU A 137 30.36 5.08 -9.82
C LEU A 137 31.18 3.87 -10.31
N ASN A 138 32.49 3.90 -10.11
CA ASN A 138 33.29 2.68 -10.22
C ASN A 138 33.09 1.81 -8.94
N LYS A 139 33.62 0.58 -8.96
CA LYS A 139 33.42 -0.38 -7.85
C LYS A 139 33.90 0.17 -6.50
N GLU A 140 35.10 0.74 -6.46
CA GLU A 140 35.68 1.27 -5.21
C GLU A 140 34.88 2.47 -4.66
N GLU A 141 34.31 3.29 -5.53
CA GLU A 141 33.42 4.40 -5.15
C GLU A 141 32.08 3.88 -4.67
N ALA A 142 31.47 2.93 -5.39
CA ALA A 142 30.20 2.33 -5.02
C ALA A 142 30.28 1.64 -3.65
N GLU A 143 31.31 0.83 -3.38
CA GLU A 143 31.51 0.13 -2.10
C GLU A 143 31.68 1.06 -0.89
N LYS A 144 32.00 2.35 -1.11
CA LYS A 144 32.08 3.34 -0.02
C LYS A 144 30.72 3.75 0.49
N VAL A 145 29.73 3.82 -0.39
CA VAL A 145 28.39 4.39 -0.10
C VAL A 145 27.25 3.38 -0.23
N ILE A 146 27.46 2.29 -0.97
CA ILE A 146 26.45 1.23 -1.21
C ILE A 146 26.98 -0.09 -0.64
N SER A 147 26.09 -0.88 -0.06
CA SER A 147 26.36 -2.22 0.46
C SER A 147 25.39 -3.25 -0.10
N VAL A 148 25.80 -4.50 -0.17
CA VAL A 148 24.86 -5.60 -0.41
C VAL A 148 23.80 -5.61 0.68
N GLY A 149 22.54 -5.68 0.28
CA GLY A 149 21.40 -5.57 1.20
C GLY A 149 20.72 -4.20 1.20
N ASP A 150 21.34 -3.16 0.63
CA ASP A 150 20.70 -1.85 0.50
C ASP A 150 19.47 -1.93 -0.40
N ARG A 151 18.45 -1.16 -0.06
CA ARG A 151 17.18 -1.15 -0.78
C ARG A 151 17.21 -0.16 -1.94
N ILE A 152 16.40 -0.45 -2.95
CA ILE A 152 16.29 0.38 -4.14
C ILE A 152 14.82 0.57 -4.47
N THR A 153 14.42 1.80 -4.80
CA THR A 153 13.07 2.09 -5.33
C THR A 153 13.13 2.75 -6.69
N VAL A 154 12.12 2.45 -7.52
CA VAL A 154 11.88 3.24 -8.73
C VAL A 154 11.40 4.63 -8.29
N THR A 155 11.98 5.67 -8.87
CA THR A 155 11.62 7.05 -8.62
C THR A 155 10.89 7.63 -9.83
N THR A 156 9.62 8.03 -9.63
CA THR A 156 8.82 8.70 -10.65
C THR A 156 8.18 9.93 -10.00
N PRO A 157 8.27 11.10 -10.61
CA PRO A 157 7.62 12.29 -10.08
C PRO A 157 6.12 12.11 -9.96
N VAL A 158 5.54 12.69 -8.90
CA VAL A 158 4.09 12.73 -8.76
C VAL A 158 3.48 13.55 -9.89
N SER A 159 2.47 13.00 -10.54
CA SER A 159 1.70 13.67 -11.58
C SER A 159 0.25 13.85 -11.14
N GLU A 160 -0.20 15.10 -11.09
CA GLU A 160 -1.62 15.41 -10.91
C GLU A 160 -2.32 15.34 -12.25
N LEU A 161 -3.18 14.33 -12.42
CA LEU A 161 -3.95 14.15 -13.64
C LEU A 161 -5.29 14.88 -13.55
N LEU A 162 -5.94 15.06 -14.70
CA LEU A 162 -7.30 15.61 -14.75
C LEU A 162 -8.28 14.74 -13.95
N ASN A 163 -9.43 15.30 -13.58
CA ASN A 163 -10.48 14.66 -12.78
C ASN A 163 -10.02 14.28 -11.36
N ASN A 164 -9.12 15.07 -10.77
CA ASN A 164 -8.65 14.88 -9.40
C ASN A 164 -8.04 13.48 -9.15
N ARG A 165 -7.24 13.01 -10.10
CA ARG A 165 -6.48 11.78 -10.01
C ARG A 165 -5.00 12.08 -9.76
N ILE A 166 -4.33 11.16 -9.08
CA ILE A 166 -2.90 11.22 -8.78
C ILE A 166 -2.26 10.02 -9.45
N SER A 167 -1.09 10.23 -10.06
CA SER A 167 -0.22 9.17 -10.56
C SER A 167 1.16 9.29 -9.94
N CYS A 168 1.59 8.25 -9.26
CA CYS A 168 2.94 8.09 -8.70
C CYS A 168 3.14 6.62 -8.28
N PRO A 169 4.36 6.19 -7.90
CA PRO A 169 4.56 4.90 -7.25
C PRO A 169 4.03 4.91 -5.81
N ALA A 170 3.90 3.73 -5.22
CA ALA A 170 3.52 3.50 -3.82
C ALA A 170 2.12 3.98 -3.41
N LEU A 171 1.19 4.20 -4.35
CA LEU A 171 -0.21 4.36 -4.00
C LEU A 171 -0.80 3.07 -3.44
N ASP A 172 -0.23 1.94 -3.81
CA ASP A 172 -0.26 0.64 -3.17
C ASP A 172 0.74 0.61 -2.00
N ASP A 173 0.36 0.61 -0.72
CA ASP A 173 -0.99 0.94 -0.21
C ASP A 173 -0.97 2.24 0.65
N ARG A 174 -0.18 3.23 0.22
CA ARG A 174 -0.15 4.55 0.89
C ARG A 174 -1.49 5.29 0.73
N ALA A 175 -2.27 4.94 -0.29
CA ALA A 175 -3.64 5.42 -0.43
C ALA A 175 -4.54 4.83 0.67
N GLY A 176 -4.38 3.54 1.02
CA GLY A 176 -5.05 2.92 2.15
C GLY A 176 -4.61 3.49 3.50
N CYS A 177 -3.30 3.77 3.68
CA CYS A 177 -2.83 4.51 4.83
C CYS A 177 -3.57 5.85 4.98
N ALA A 178 -3.73 6.60 3.88
CA ALA A 178 -4.49 7.86 3.90
C ALA A 178 -5.98 7.64 4.20
N VAL A 179 -6.59 6.53 3.73
CA VAL A 179 -7.98 6.16 4.05
C VAL A 179 -8.16 5.97 5.53
N ILE A 180 -7.33 5.15 6.19
CA ILE A 180 -7.52 4.86 7.62
C ILE A 180 -7.22 6.06 8.51
N ILE A 181 -6.26 6.92 8.14
CA ILE A 181 -6.03 8.20 8.81
C ILE A 181 -7.26 9.11 8.66
N ARG A 182 -7.78 9.26 7.44
CA ARG A 182 -8.95 10.10 7.17
C ARG A 182 -10.20 9.58 7.85
N ALA A 183 -10.41 8.27 7.91
CA ALA A 183 -11.50 7.65 8.66
C ALA A 183 -11.40 7.98 10.16
N ALA A 184 -10.20 7.86 10.75
CA ALA A 184 -9.96 8.22 12.14
C ALA A 184 -10.24 9.71 12.42
N GLN A 185 -9.86 10.62 11.50
CA GLN A 185 -10.19 12.05 11.60
C GLN A 185 -11.70 12.27 11.65
N LEU A 186 -12.46 11.63 10.74
CA LEU A 186 -13.93 11.74 10.68
C LEU A 186 -14.61 11.17 11.93
N ILE A 187 -14.06 10.11 12.52
CA ILE A 187 -14.56 9.51 13.75
C ILE A 187 -14.28 10.43 14.96
N ALA A 188 -13.06 10.98 15.04
CA ALA A 188 -12.66 11.87 16.12
C ALA A 188 -13.46 13.19 16.18
N GLU A 189 -14.10 13.61 15.08
CA GLU A 189 -15.04 14.75 15.07
C GLU A 189 -16.31 14.51 15.91
N LYS A 190 -16.59 13.27 16.33
CA LYS A 190 -17.78 12.91 17.12
C LYS A 190 -17.44 12.82 18.60
N GLU A 191 -18.24 13.43 19.45
CA GLU A 191 -18.05 13.41 20.92
C GLU A 191 -18.10 11.98 21.51
N ASN A 192 -18.96 11.13 20.94
CA ASN A 192 -19.12 9.74 21.36
C ASN A 192 -18.80 8.82 20.18
N HIS A 193 -17.71 8.07 20.27
CA HIS A 193 -17.29 7.13 19.26
C HIS A 193 -16.71 5.85 19.89
N PRO A 194 -16.70 4.74 19.15
CA PRO A 194 -16.00 3.53 19.55
C PRO A 194 -14.48 3.73 19.63
N ALA A 195 -13.78 2.82 20.32
CA ALA A 195 -12.33 2.77 20.28
C ALA A 195 -11.85 2.32 18.89
N VAL A 196 -10.84 3.01 18.33
CA VAL A 196 -10.27 2.67 17.03
C VAL A 196 -8.75 2.54 17.16
N LYS A 197 -8.22 1.42 16.69
CA LYS A 197 -6.80 1.17 16.56
C LYS A 197 -6.45 1.19 15.07
N LEU A 198 -5.42 1.96 14.69
CA LEU A 198 -4.87 1.95 13.34
C LEU A 198 -3.60 1.11 13.35
N LEU A 199 -3.48 0.17 12.44
CA LEU A 199 -2.28 -0.61 12.20
C LEU A 199 -1.75 -0.25 10.80
N PHE A 200 -0.63 0.42 10.76
CA PHE A 200 0.13 0.63 9.55
C PHE A 200 1.22 -0.45 9.51
N SER A 201 0.95 -1.52 8.80
CA SER A 201 1.79 -2.71 8.81
C SER A 201 2.91 -2.63 7.79
N GLY A 202 4.07 -3.16 8.12
CA GLY A 202 5.18 -3.34 7.20
C GLY A 202 5.21 -4.74 6.60
N GLN A 203 6.00 -4.93 5.54
CA GLN A 203 6.29 -6.23 4.94
C GLN A 203 5.05 -6.98 4.41
N GLU A 204 4.01 -6.29 3.98
CA GLU A 204 2.88 -6.91 3.29
C GLU A 204 3.35 -7.55 1.98
N GLU A 205 4.09 -6.78 1.18
CA GLU A 205 4.60 -7.14 -0.14
C GLU A 205 5.54 -8.37 -0.14
N THR A 206 5.97 -8.79 1.04
CA THR A 206 6.86 -9.94 1.24
C THR A 206 6.27 -11.01 2.15
N GLY A 207 4.95 -11.00 2.37
CA GLY A 207 4.25 -12.09 3.04
C GLY A 207 3.50 -11.72 4.33
N GLY A 208 3.12 -10.45 4.54
CA GLY A 208 2.18 -10.05 5.59
C GLY A 208 2.69 -10.16 7.02
N THR A 209 4.01 -10.11 7.22
CA THR A 209 4.63 -10.27 8.56
C THR A 209 4.16 -9.21 9.53
N GLY A 210 4.06 -7.95 9.08
CA GLY A 210 3.63 -6.84 9.92
C GLY A 210 2.19 -6.99 10.38
N ALA A 211 1.28 -7.32 9.48
CA ALA A 211 -0.13 -7.55 9.81
C ALA A 211 -0.31 -8.72 10.78
N THR A 212 0.41 -9.83 10.55
CA THR A 212 0.39 -11.02 11.42
C THR A 212 0.79 -10.67 12.85
N ASN A 213 1.91 -9.95 13.01
CA ASN A 213 2.44 -9.62 14.34
C ASN A 213 1.66 -8.47 15.00
N GLY A 214 1.36 -7.42 14.25
CA GLY A 214 0.66 -6.24 14.76
C GLY A 214 -0.76 -6.57 15.23
N SER A 215 -1.53 -7.29 14.45
CA SER A 215 -2.89 -7.68 14.82
C SER A 215 -2.93 -8.66 16.00
N PHE A 216 -1.89 -9.48 16.19
CA PHE A 216 -1.80 -10.37 17.35
C PHE A 216 -1.73 -9.60 18.68
N LEU A 217 -1.12 -8.42 18.69
CA LEU A 217 -1.00 -7.58 19.88
C LEU A 217 -2.24 -6.71 20.13
N ILE A 218 -3.13 -6.57 19.13
CA ILE A 218 -4.32 -5.73 19.21
C ILE A 218 -5.54 -6.61 19.52
N ASP A 219 -6.24 -6.30 20.59
CA ASP A 219 -7.51 -6.95 20.95
C ASP A 219 -8.65 -6.13 20.31
N ALA A 220 -9.15 -6.57 19.18
CA ALA A 220 -10.20 -5.91 18.42
C ALA A 220 -11.40 -6.84 18.19
N ASP A 221 -12.60 -6.27 18.28
CA ASP A 221 -13.85 -6.99 18.00
C ASP A 221 -14.06 -7.22 16.49
N GLU A 222 -13.72 -6.21 15.70
CA GLU A 222 -13.82 -6.23 14.25
C GLU A 222 -12.62 -5.52 13.61
N CYS A 223 -12.24 -5.97 12.42
CA CYS A 223 -11.24 -5.32 11.59
C CYS A 223 -11.83 -4.94 10.23
N ILE A 224 -11.50 -3.76 9.75
CA ILE A 224 -11.60 -3.40 8.34
C ILE A 224 -10.18 -3.22 7.81
N SER A 225 -9.74 -4.16 7.00
CA SER A 225 -8.50 -4.03 6.23
C SER A 225 -8.77 -3.16 5.02
N VAL A 226 -7.84 -2.29 4.71
CA VAL A 226 -7.88 -1.43 3.52
C VAL A 226 -6.69 -1.80 2.66
N ASP A 227 -6.93 -1.89 1.38
CA ASP A 227 -5.89 -2.17 0.38
C ASP A 227 -6.32 -1.57 -0.96
N VAL A 228 -5.50 -1.68 -1.99
CA VAL A 228 -5.88 -1.33 -3.35
C VAL A 228 -6.37 -2.57 -4.10
N SER A 229 -7.13 -2.38 -5.18
CA SER A 229 -7.48 -3.45 -6.11
C SER A 229 -7.58 -2.94 -7.54
N PHE A 230 -7.63 -3.86 -8.50
CA PHE A 230 -7.54 -3.54 -9.92
C PHE A 230 -8.69 -2.65 -10.39
N ALA A 231 -8.37 -1.50 -10.97
CA ALA A 231 -9.31 -0.68 -11.71
C ALA A 231 -9.24 -0.99 -13.22
N ASP A 232 -10.36 -0.81 -13.90
CA ASP A 232 -10.48 -1.05 -15.34
C ASP A 232 -9.53 -0.18 -16.17
N ALA A 233 -8.95 -0.80 -17.19
CA ALA A 233 -8.14 -0.16 -18.23
C ALA A 233 -8.35 -0.94 -19.54
N PRO A 234 -7.97 -0.39 -20.71
CA PRO A 234 -7.93 -1.17 -21.93
C PRO A 234 -7.18 -2.49 -21.73
N ASP A 235 -7.73 -3.56 -22.29
CA ASP A 235 -7.17 -4.94 -22.22
C ASP A 235 -7.22 -5.63 -20.84
N MET A 236 -7.81 -4.99 -19.82
CA MET A 236 -8.03 -5.62 -18.52
C MET A 236 -9.33 -6.44 -18.50
N PRO A 237 -9.36 -7.59 -17.77
CA PRO A 237 -10.56 -8.40 -17.65
C PRO A 237 -11.62 -7.68 -16.81
N SER A 238 -12.58 -7.04 -17.46
CA SER A 238 -13.58 -6.16 -16.82
C SER A 238 -14.38 -6.77 -15.67
N LYS A 239 -14.50 -8.12 -15.63
CA LYS A 239 -15.19 -8.83 -14.55
C LYS A 239 -14.41 -8.88 -13.23
N LYS A 240 -13.10 -8.59 -13.26
CA LYS A 240 -12.21 -8.61 -12.10
C LYS A 240 -11.79 -7.21 -11.65
N CYS A 241 -12.27 -6.18 -12.34
CA CYS A 241 -11.82 -4.81 -12.11
C CYS A 241 -12.99 -3.92 -11.67
N GLY A 242 -12.73 -3.09 -10.66
CA GLY A 242 -13.55 -1.95 -10.35
C GLY A 242 -13.32 -0.81 -11.34
N LYS A 243 -13.94 0.32 -11.08
CA LYS A 243 -13.81 1.53 -11.92
C LYS A 243 -13.41 2.71 -11.06
N LEU A 244 -12.48 3.53 -11.56
CA LEU A 244 -12.18 4.81 -10.93
C LEU A 244 -13.42 5.72 -10.92
N ASP A 245 -13.55 6.54 -9.88
CA ASP A 245 -14.65 7.47 -9.64
C ASP A 245 -16.02 6.78 -9.40
N LYS A 246 -16.00 5.51 -8.99
CA LYS A 246 -17.21 4.74 -8.63
C LYS A 246 -17.25 4.31 -7.16
N GLY A 247 -16.33 4.83 -6.36
CA GLY A 247 -16.27 4.57 -4.92
C GLY A 247 -15.54 3.27 -4.57
N PRO A 248 -15.47 2.98 -3.25
CA PRO A 248 -14.82 1.80 -2.72
C PRO A 248 -15.36 0.50 -3.31
N MET A 249 -14.50 -0.49 -3.39
CA MET A 249 -14.85 -1.87 -3.69
C MET A 249 -15.00 -2.62 -2.37
N ILE A 250 -16.20 -3.11 -2.07
CA ILE A 250 -16.49 -3.89 -0.85
C ILE A 250 -16.18 -5.34 -1.13
N GLY A 251 -15.21 -5.91 -0.38
CA GLY A 251 -14.73 -7.27 -0.56
C GLY A 251 -15.71 -8.32 -0.05
N PHE A 252 -15.92 -9.37 -0.86
CA PHE A 252 -16.61 -10.62 -0.50
C PHE A 252 -15.70 -11.79 -0.83
N SER A 253 -15.29 -12.53 0.19
CA SER A 253 -14.41 -13.71 0.09
C SER A 253 -14.80 -14.72 1.17
N PRO A 254 -14.50 -16.01 1.01
CA PRO A 254 -14.66 -17.01 2.07
C PRO A 254 -13.85 -16.71 3.34
N VAL A 255 -12.78 -15.92 3.25
CA VAL A 255 -11.95 -15.49 4.40
C VAL A 255 -12.62 -14.37 5.18
N LEU A 256 -13.38 -13.50 4.49
CA LEU A 256 -14.02 -12.34 5.10
C LEU A 256 -15.33 -12.70 5.78
N ARG A 257 -15.68 -11.89 6.80
CA ARG A 257 -17.00 -12.05 7.46
C ARG A 257 -18.09 -11.43 6.59
N TYR A 258 -18.97 -12.30 6.09
CA TYR A 258 -20.07 -11.94 5.20
C TYR A 258 -20.96 -10.83 5.78
N GLU A 259 -21.23 -10.87 7.10
CA GLU A 259 -22.05 -9.90 7.80
C GLU A 259 -21.44 -8.49 7.75
N ILE A 260 -20.10 -8.39 7.85
CA ILE A 260 -19.37 -7.11 7.74
C ILE A 260 -19.52 -6.56 6.32
N SER A 261 -19.24 -7.37 5.30
CA SER A 261 -19.38 -6.96 3.90
C SER A 261 -20.82 -6.48 3.58
N ARG A 262 -21.84 -7.19 4.09
CA ARG A 262 -23.24 -6.79 3.93
C ARG A 262 -23.60 -5.52 4.69
N LYS A 263 -23.04 -5.33 5.87
CA LYS A 263 -23.27 -4.10 6.65
C LYS A 263 -22.61 -2.91 5.97
N LEU A 264 -21.39 -3.06 5.45
CA LEU A 264 -20.72 -2.02 4.64
C LEU A 264 -21.57 -1.64 3.42
N GLU A 265 -22.11 -2.61 2.70
CA GLU A 265 -23.03 -2.39 1.57
C GLU A 265 -24.30 -1.63 2.01
N ALA A 266 -24.88 -2.00 3.14
CA ALA A 266 -26.08 -1.36 3.67
C ALA A 266 -25.79 0.11 4.07
N VAL A 267 -24.66 0.36 4.73
CA VAL A 267 -24.21 1.72 5.11
C VAL A 267 -23.95 2.56 3.87
N ALA A 268 -23.28 2.02 2.85
CA ALA A 268 -23.04 2.72 1.60
C ALA A 268 -24.36 3.18 0.94
N LYS A 269 -25.38 2.31 0.92
CA LYS A 269 -26.71 2.64 0.39
C LYS A 269 -27.41 3.70 1.22
N GLU A 270 -27.42 3.54 2.55
CA GLU A 270 -28.09 4.48 3.47
C GLU A 270 -27.48 5.88 3.38
N LYS A 271 -26.15 5.97 3.34
CA LYS A 271 -25.40 7.23 3.31
C LYS A 271 -25.20 7.79 1.90
N ASN A 272 -25.73 7.11 0.87
CA ASN A 272 -25.55 7.50 -0.53
C ASN A 272 -24.07 7.60 -0.95
N ILE A 273 -23.22 6.75 -0.41
CA ILE A 273 -21.82 6.62 -0.80
C ILE A 273 -21.76 5.70 -2.02
N PRO A 274 -21.15 6.13 -3.15
CA PRO A 274 -20.98 5.25 -4.29
C PRO A 274 -20.08 4.08 -3.87
N TYR A 275 -20.39 2.88 -4.34
CA TYR A 275 -19.63 1.67 -4.02
C TYR A 275 -19.70 0.65 -5.16
N GLN A 276 -18.79 -0.30 -5.13
CA GLN A 276 -18.70 -1.44 -6.03
C GLN A 276 -18.53 -2.71 -5.21
N LEU A 277 -18.80 -3.88 -5.79
CA LEU A 277 -18.57 -5.17 -5.13
C LEU A 277 -17.34 -5.83 -5.73
N GLU A 278 -16.49 -6.37 -4.87
CA GLU A 278 -15.33 -7.17 -5.24
C GLU A 278 -15.53 -8.61 -4.77
N LEU A 279 -15.57 -9.54 -5.73
CA LEU A 279 -15.88 -10.93 -5.46
C LEU A 279 -14.62 -11.79 -5.66
N MET A 280 -14.16 -12.42 -4.60
CA MET A 280 -12.98 -13.28 -4.56
C MET A 280 -13.42 -14.69 -4.17
N SER A 281 -12.88 -15.71 -4.86
CA SER A 281 -13.31 -17.10 -4.66
C SER A 281 -12.58 -17.82 -3.51
N ASP A 282 -11.45 -17.28 -3.06
CA ASP A 282 -10.61 -17.84 -2.00
C ASP A 282 -9.97 -16.74 -1.14
N SER A 283 -8.64 -16.65 -1.06
CA SER A 283 -7.93 -15.58 -0.36
C SER A 283 -8.18 -14.21 -0.97
N THR A 284 -7.95 -13.17 -0.19
CA THR A 284 -8.04 -11.79 -0.65
C THR A 284 -6.75 -11.31 -1.31
N GLY A 285 -5.62 -11.92 -0.95
CA GLY A 285 -4.29 -11.48 -1.35
C GLY A 285 -3.86 -10.19 -0.67
N THR A 286 -4.42 -9.89 0.51
CA THR A 286 -4.17 -8.70 1.31
C THR A 286 -3.92 -9.06 2.77
N ASN A 287 -3.58 -8.10 3.60
CA ASN A 287 -3.46 -8.28 5.05
C ASN A 287 -4.69 -8.87 5.72
N ALA A 288 -5.87 -8.73 5.13
CA ALA A 288 -7.11 -9.31 5.67
C ALA A 288 -7.00 -10.81 5.92
N ASP A 289 -6.26 -11.53 5.06
CA ASP A 289 -6.06 -12.99 5.19
C ASP A 289 -5.28 -13.35 6.48
N HIS A 290 -4.30 -12.52 6.84
CA HIS A 290 -3.47 -12.70 8.04
C HIS A 290 -4.19 -12.28 9.31
N ILE A 291 -4.90 -11.15 9.25
CA ILE A 291 -5.63 -10.59 10.39
C ILE A 291 -6.81 -11.49 10.78
N ALA A 292 -7.53 -12.05 9.79
CA ALA A 292 -8.65 -12.97 10.05
C ALA A 292 -8.23 -14.22 10.84
N LEU A 293 -6.96 -14.63 10.77
CA LEU A 293 -6.40 -15.78 11.49
C LEU A 293 -5.73 -15.40 12.81
N SER A 294 -5.56 -14.11 13.09
CA SER A 294 -4.82 -13.62 14.25
C SER A 294 -5.54 -13.97 15.55
N ARG A 295 -4.77 -14.33 16.58
CA ARG A 295 -5.26 -14.74 17.91
C ARG A 295 -6.23 -15.93 17.80
N GLY A 296 -7.50 -15.75 18.21
CA GLY A 296 -8.58 -16.72 18.06
C GLY A 296 -9.47 -16.46 16.83
N GLY A 297 -9.04 -15.59 15.92
CA GLY A 297 -9.77 -15.08 14.77
C GLY A 297 -10.36 -13.69 15.04
N ILE A 298 -9.97 -12.69 14.23
CA ILE A 298 -10.59 -11.36 14.24
C ILE A 298 -11.62 -11.32 13.11
N ARG A 299 -12.81 -10.81 13.41
CA ARG A 299 -13.88 -10.66 12.40
C ARG A 299 -13.47 -9.56 11.41
N THR A 300 -13.10 -9.96 10.20
CA THR A 300 -12.45 -9.06 9.23
C THR A 300 -13.33 -8.82 8.01
N GLY A 301 -13.43 -7.54 7.60
CA GLY A 301 -13.92 -7.06 6.32
C GLY A 301 -12.81 -6.41 5.52
N LEU A 302 -13.03 -6.21 4.21
CA LEU A 302 -12.09 -5.57 3.29
C LEU A 302 -12.80 -4.46 2.51
N VAL A 303 -12.13 -3.31 2.42
CA VAL A 303 -12.51 -2.19 1.56
C VAL A 303 -11.34 -1.85 0.67
N SER A 304 -11.48 -2.08 -0.64
CA SER A 304 -10.40 -1.85 -1.60
C SER A 304 -10.59 -0.54 -2.38
N ILE A 305 -9.48 0.14 -2.65
CA ILE A 305 -9.42 1.35 -3.46
C ILE A 305 -9.17 0.94 -4.92
N PRO A 306 -10.02 1.35 -5.89
CA PRO A 306 -9.71 1.09 -7.29
C PRO A 306 -8.41 1.77 -7.71
N LEU A 307 -7.44 1.00 -8.23
CA LEU A 307 -6.12 1.47 -8.63
C LEU A 307 -5.74 0.92 -10.01
N ARG A 308 -5.17 1.75 -10.87
CA ARG A 308 -4.59 1.35 -12.15
C ARG A 308 -3.09 1.22 -12.06
N ASN A 309 -2.53 0.39 -12.93
CA ASN A 309 -1.08 0.18 -13.07
C ASN A 309 -0.40 -0.26 -11.76
N MET A 310 -1.08 -1.11 -10.98
CA MET A 310 -0.54 -1.67 -9.73
C MET A 310 0.87 -2.18 -9.91
N HIS A 311 1.73 -1.97 -8.91
CA HIS A 311 3.12 -2.41 -8.89
C HIS A 311 4.00 -1.80 -10.00
N THR A 312 3.71 -0.54 -10.35
CA THR A 312 4.53 0.23 -11.31
C THR A 312 4.92 1.59 -10.75
N GLY A 313 5.80 2.30 -11.44
CA GLY A 313 6.14 3.70 -11.09
C GLY A 313 5.03 4.72 -11.39
N VAL A 314 3.90 4.31 -11.98
CA VAL A 314 2.83 5.19 -12.47
C VAL A 314 1.44 4.70 -12.08
N GLU A 315 1.29 4.22 -10.87
CA GLU A 315 -0.01 3.86 -10.30
C GLU A 315 -0.96 5.04 -10.31
N VAL A 316 -2.27 4.79 -10.45
CA VAL A 316 -3.27 5.87 -10.55
C VAL A 316 -4.46 5.58 -9.65
N VAL A 317 -4.78 6.54 -8.77
CA VAL A 317 -6.01 6.54 -7.96
C VAL A 317 -6.84 7.81 -8.18
N SER A 318 -8.13 7.73 -7.85
CA SER A 318 -9.00 8.89 -7.70
C SER A 318 -9.05 9.32 -6.24
N VAL A 319 -8.75 10.59 -5.97
CA VAL A 319 -8.85 11.15 -4.61
C VAL A 319 -10.28 11.08 -4.08
N ALA A 320 -11.27 11.10 -4.97
CA ALA A 320 -12.67 10.94 -4.58
C ALA A 320 -12.99 9.52 -4.09
N ASP A 321 -12.37 8.48 -4.68
CA ASP A 321 -12.55 7.10 -4.22
C ASP A 321 -11.90 6.90 -2.86
N VAL A 322 -10.70 7.46 -2.62
CA VAL A 322 -10.02 7.44 -1.31
C VAL A 322 -10.87 8.11 -0.23
N GLU A 323 -11.45 9.28 -0.51
CA GLU A 323 -12.35 9.96 0.44
C GLU A 323 -13.63 9.15 0.70
N ASN A 324 -14.19 8.49 -0.32
CA ASN A 324 -15.39 7.65 -0.17
C ASN A 324 -15.09 6.37 0.61
N CYS A 325 -13.90 5.77 0.49
CA CYS A 325 -13.45 4.66 1.34
C CYS A 325 -13.42 5.08 2.81
N ALA A 326 -12.78 6.22 3.10
CA ALA A 326 -12.69 6.75 4.46
C ALA A 326 -14.07 7.05 5.06
N LYS A 327 -14.97 7.66 4.31
CA LYS A 327 -16.35 7.94 4.73
C LYS A 327 -17.13 6.65 5.02
N LEU A 328 -17.03 5.66 4.13
CA LEU A 328 -17.73 4.39 4.33
C LEU A 328 -17.30 3.70 5.61
N ILE A 329 -16.00 3.66 5.88
CA ILE A 329 -15.42 3.05 7.07
C ILE A 329 -15.85 3.83 8.33
N ALA A 330 -15.76 5.15 8.30
CA ALA A 330 -16.17 5.99 9.43
C ALA A 330 -17.66 5.81 9.77
N GLU A 331 -18.55 5.83 8.78
CA GLU A 331 -20.00 5.63 8.98
C GLU A 331 -20.33 4.21 9.44
N TYR A 332 -19.58 3.20 8.98
CA TYR A 332 -19.71 1.81 9.46
C TYR A 332 -19.39 1.71 10.95
N ILE A 333 -18.28 2.29 11.40
CA ILE A 333 -17.82 2.27 12.80
C ILE A 333 -18.79 3.04 13.69
N LEU A 334 -19.17 4.25 13.30
CA LEU A 334 -20.10 5.10 14.03
C LEU A 334 -21.50 4.48 14.12
N GLY A 335 -21.91 3.66 13.17
CA GLY A 335 -23.12 2.86 13.17
C GLY A 335 -23.04 1.58 14.02
N GLY A 336 -21.93 1.33 14.75
CA GLY A 336 -21.75 0.20 15.65
C GLY A 336 -21.32 -1.11 15.00
N GLY A 337 -20.95 -1.13 13.71
CA GLY A 337 -20.53 -2.33 13.01
C GLY A 337 -21.64 -3.40 12.93
N THR A 338 -21.27 -4.68 13.06
CA THR A 338 -22.22 -5.79 13.12
C THR A 338 -22.49 -6.22 14.57
N ASP A 339 -23.67 -6.75 14.85
CA ASP A 339 -23.94 -7.42 16.12
C ASP A 339 -23.11 -8.71 16.25
N ALA A 340 -22.70 -9.05 17.46
CA ALA A 340 -21.84 -10.19 17.75
C ALA A 340 -22.55 -11.54 17.50
#